data_2edfc15e08d0292a87d421b7fe7040f6
#
_entry.id   2edfc15e08d0292a87d421b7fe7040f6
#
_cell.length_a   1.000
_cell.length_b   1.000
_cell.length_c   1.000
_cell.angle_alpha   90.00
_cell.angle_beta   90.00
_cell.angle_gamma   90.00
#
_symmetry.space_group_name_H-M   'P 1'
#
loop_
_entity.id
_entity.type
_entity.pdbx_description
1 polymer ?
#
loop_
_entity_poly.entity_id
_entity_poly.type
_entity_poly.pdbx_seq_one_letter_code
_entity_poly.pdbx_strand_id
1 'polypeptide(L)'
;MKILFAGDVSNMHNCLAQELRRMGHEATVASDGSRWMDTHRDINLKREPGLLGALRYLFDIKRALPLMTGYDIVQIASPIFLRLKPHRVAKVFDYLKAHNSHVVLSALATDVVYYDACHDGHTFRYNDYMLGDEPSPYVNSAEYVAQQQDNWRQPFMRQHSDHILGAIDGVVACLYEYYAAYQPKFGDRVAYAGLPIDTESLTFRPLDKAPEKVRLFIGIQRDRHVVKGTDRLLAAMKRVHDRYPGITELEVVENLPYAEYTRRMRDSHVILDQLYSYTPATNALIAMAQGLVAVSGAEPEYYDFIGETVNKPIVNVSPLVEGDIDAKLSWLVEHRDQLPQMARASRAFVEKHNAAAVVAQRYLDFWNGLM
;
A
#
# COMPACT_ATOMS: atom_id res chain seq x y z
N MET A 1 -5.26 -24.37 -7.15
CA MET A 1 -6.05 -23.30 -7.81
C MET A 1 -5.24 -22.64 -8.89
N LYS A 2 -5.93 -22.18 -9.93
CA LYS A 2 -5.38 -21.36 -10.98
C LYS A 2 -5.84 -19.90 -10.79
N ILE A 3 -4.92 -18.99 -10.55
CA ILE A 3 -5.19 -17.62 -10.10
C ILE A 3 -4.62 -16.61 -11.09
N LEU A 4 -5.44 -15.63 -11.50
CA LEU A 4 -5.00 -14.48 -12.29
C LEU A 4 -5.04 -13.22 -11.44
N PHE A 5 -3.93 -12.51 -11.35
CA PHE A 5 -3.85 -11.17 -10.81
C PHE A 5 -3.89 -10.15 -11.96
N ALA A 6 -4.93 -9.33 -12.02
CA ALA A 6 -5.09 -8.31 -13.04
C ALA A 6 -4.83 -6.91 -12.46
N GLY A 7 -3.73 -6.30 -12.87
CA GLY A 7 -3.14 -5.11 -12.27
C GLY A 7 -2.23 -5.45 -11.09
N ASP A 8 -1.36 -4.51 -10.71
CA ASP A 8 -0.51 -4.60 -9.53
C ASP A 8 -0.25 -3.20 -8.97
N VAL A 9 -0.21 -3.08 -7.65
CA VAL A 9 0.09 -1.86 -6.93
C VAL A 9 1.14 -2.17 -5.87
N SER A 10 2.22 -1.43 -5.86
CA SER A 10 3.31 -1.54 -4.88
C SER A 10 3.89 -2.96 -4.75
N ASN A 11 3.97 -3.71 -5.87
CA ASN A 11 4.47 -5.08 -5.92
C ASN A 11 3.63 -6.11 -5.15
N MET A 12 2.41 -5.76 -4.77
CA MET A 12 1.62 -6.60 -3.88
C MET A 12 1.14 -7.90 -4.57
N HIS A 13 0.53 -7.78 -5.75
CA HIS A 13 0.06 -8.95 -6.48
C HIS A 13 1.21 -9.84 -6.97
N ASN A 14 2.33 -9.27 -7.40
CA ASN A 14 3.48 -10.07 -7.79
C ASN A 14 4.11 -10.79 -6.58
N CYS A 15 4.25 -10.13 -5.42
CA CYS A 15 4.73 -10.77 -4.20
C CYS A 15 3.82 -11.94 -3.78
N LEU A 16 2.50 -11.71 -3.79
CA LEU A 16 1.51 -12.74 -3.47
C LEU A 16 1.55 -13.91 -4.48
N ALA A 17 1.65 -13.60 -5.79
CA ALA A 17 1.74 -14.62 -6.83
C ALA A 17 3.00 -15.50 -6.67
N GLN A 18 4.13 -14.92 -6.31
CA GLN A 18 5.36 -15.68 -6.05
C GLN A 18 5.18 -16.64 -4.88
N GLU A 19 4.56 -16.19 -3.80
CA GLU A 19 4.30 -17.04 -2.63
C GLU A 19 3.31 -18.16 -2.94
N LEU A 20 2.21 -17.85 -3.62
CA LEU A 20 1.23 -18.86 -4.04
C LEU A 20 1.85 -19.94 -4.93
N ARG A 21 2.81 -19.57 -5.80
CA ARG A 21 3.59 -20.54 -6.59
C ARG A 21 4.45 -21.44 -5.71
N ARG A 22 5.09 -20.89 -4.65
CA ARG A 22 5.83 -21.69 -3.65
C ARG A 22 4.91 -22.66 -2.92
N MET A 23 3.66 -22.26 -2.70
CA MET A 23 2.61 -23.10 -2.08
C MET A 23 1.99 -24.12 -3.07
N GLY A 24 2.44 -24.20 -4.32
CA GLY A 24 2.00 -25.16 -5.32
C GLY A 24 0.77 -24.74 -6.14
N HIS A 25 0.40 -23.47 -6.14
CA HIS A 25 -0.68 -22.94 -6.98
C HIS A 25 -0.16 -22.39 -8.31
N GLU A 26 -1.02 -22.37 -9.34
CA GLU A 26 -0.75 -21.67 -10.59
C GLU A 26 -1.18 -20.20 -10.44
N ALA A 27 -0.23 -19.28 -10.45
CA ALA A 27 -0.53 -17.86 -10.35
C ALA A 27 0.06 -17.11 -11.54
N THR A 28 -0.73 -16.24 -12.17
CA THR A 28 -0.34 -15.42 -13.33
C THR A 28 -0.56 -13.96 -12.99
N VAL A 29 0.42 -13.10 -13.28
CA VAL A 29 0.33 -11.64 -13.06
C VAL A 29 0.26 -10.92 -14.40
N ALA A 30 -0.87 -10.23 -14.66
CA ALA A 30 -1.08 -9.37 -15.81
C ALA A 30 -1.06 -7.91 -15.35
N SER A 31 0.06 -7.20 -15.52
CA SER A 31 0.22 -5.86 -14.95
C SER A 31 1.16 -4.95 -15.76
N ASP A 32 1.28 -3.69 -15.33
CA ASP A 32 2.28 -2.76 -15.82
C ASP A 32 3.62 -2.81 -15.06
N GLY A 33 3.75 -3.74 -14.10
CA GLY A 33 4.93 -3.91 -13.25
C GLY A 33 5.01 -2.93 -12.09
N SER A 34 3.89 -2.49 -11.53
CA SER A 34 3.84 -1.53 -10.40
C SER A 34 4.59 -0.22 -10.69
N ARG A 35 4.49 0.26 -11.93
CA ARG A 35 5.06 1.54 -12.40
C ARG A 35 6.58 1.64 -12.21
N TRP A 36 7.04 2.51 -11.30
CA TRP A 36 8.46 2.82 -11.05
C TRP A 36 9.26 1.65 -10.45
N MET A 37 8.59 0.67 -9.84
CA MET A 37 9.25 -0.52 -9.28
C MET A 37 9.68 -1.53 -10.35
N ASP A 38 9.03 -1.50 -11.52
CA ASP A 38 9.24 -2.39 -12.67
C ASP A 38 9.36 -3.87 -12.28
N THR A 39 8.37 -4.33 -11.50
CA THR A 39 8.30 -5.68 -10.94
C THR A 39 8.01 -6.73 -12.01
N HIS A 40 8.28 -8.01 -11.68
CA HIS A 40 7.97 -9.12 -12.57
C HIS A 40 6.48 -9.20 -12.90
N ARG A 41 6.18 -9.59 -14.14
CA ARG A 41 4.84 -9.86 -14.66
C ARG A 41 4.89 -10.90 -15.76
N ASP A 42 3.90 -11.79 -15.81
CA ASP A 42 3.81 -12.85 -16.82
C ASP A 42 3.18 -12.30 -18.12
N ILE A 43 2.17 -11.44 -17.98
CA ILE A 43 1.53 -10.72 -19.08
C ILE A 43 1.83 -9.24 -18.93
N ASN A 44 2.63 -8.70 -19.85
CA ASN A 44 3.03 -7.30 -19.80
C ASN A 44 1.94 -6.39 -20.37
N LEU A 45 1.35 -5.56 -19.49
CA LEU A 45 0.33 -4.55 -19.80
C LEU A 45 0.85 -3.13 -19.53
N LYS A 46 2.13 -2.87 -19.80
CA LYS A 46 2.72 -1.54 -19.67
C LYS A 46 2.27 -0.66 -20.83
N ARG A 47 1.71 0.50 -20.48
CA ARG A 47 1.30 1.51 -21.47
C ARG A 47 2.40 2.54 -21.67
N GLU A 48 2.95 2.59 -22.89
CA GLU A 48 3.88 3.65 -23.27
C GLU A 48 3.17 5.00 -23.50
N PRO A 49 3.88 6.13 -23.32
CA PRO A 49 3.32 7.47 -23.52
C PRO A 49 2.89 7.72 -24.99
N GLY A 50 2.01 8.71 -25.17
CA GLY A 50 1.59 9.19 -26.49
C GLY A 50 0.52 8.35 -27.17
N LEU A 51 0.14 8.78 -28.39
CA LEU A 51 -0.98 8.18 -29.15
C LEU A 51 -0.63 6.77 -29.65
N LEU A 52 0.58 6.60 -30.18
CA LEU A 52 1.05 5.29 -30.67
C LEU A 52 1.13 4.27 -29.51
N GLY A 53 1.64 4.71 -28.34
CA GLY A 53 1.63 3.88 -27.13
C GLY A 53 0.21 3.48 -26.70
N ALA A 54 -0.75 4.39 -26.82
CA ALA A 54 -2.15 4.09 -26.51
C ALA A 54 -2.76 3.07 -27.48
N LEU A 55 -2.47 3.18 -28.79
CA LEU A 55 -2.96 2.21 -29.80
C LEU A 55 -2.33 0.85 -29.60
N ARG A 56 -1.00 0.79 -29.39
CA ARG A 56 -0.29 -0.45 -29.07
C ARG A 56 -0.87 -1.11 -27.83
N TYR A 57 -1.10 -0.35 -26.77
CA TYR A 57 -1.68 -0.86 -25.53
C TYR A 57 -3.05 -1.52 -25.72
N LEU A 58 -3.93 -0.95 -26.56
CA LEU A 58 -5.20 -1.56 -26.92
C LEU A 58 -5.02 -2.89 -27.65
N PHE A 59 -4.05 -2.97 -28.53
CA PHE A 59 -3.71 -4.20 -29.24
C PHE A 59 -3.15 -5.26 -28.27
N ASP A 60 -2.24 -4.86 -27.38
CA ASP A 60 -1.64 -5.75 -26.37
C ASP A 60 -2.70 -6.33 -25.43
N ILE A 61 -3.66 -5.49 -24.97
CA ILE A 61 -4.80 -5.97 -24.18
C ILE A 61 -5.62 -7.00 -24.98
N LYS A 62 -5.96 -6.70 -26.25
CA LYS A 62 -6.73 -7.62 -27.08
C LYS A 62 -6.04 -8.97 -27.26
N ARG A 63 -4.72 -8.98 -27.39
CA ARG A 63 -3.91 -10.22 -27.45
C ARG A 63 -3.84 -10.95 -26.11
N ALA A 64 -3.84 -10.21 -24.99
CA ALA A 64 -3.77 -10.77 -23.66
C ALA A 64 -5.08 -11.45 -23.21
N LEU A 65 -6.25 -10.95 -23.65
CA LEU A 65 -7.57 -11.46 -23.23
C LEU A 65 -7.71 -12.98 -23.28
N PRO A 66 -7.36 -13.69 -24.36
CA PRO A 66 -7.44 -15.15 -24.39
C PRO A 66 -6.54 -15.85 -23.37
N LEU A 67 -5.41 -15.20 -22.95
CA LEU A 67 -4.50 -15.73 -21.95
C LEU A 67 -5.01 -15.49 -20.52
N MET A 68 -6.08 -14.71 -20.35
CA MET A 68 -6.68 -14.32 -19.07
C MET A 68 -7.99 -15.07 -18.82
N THR A 69 -8.15 -16.28 -19.34
CA THR A 69 -9.37 -17.10 -19.25
C THR A 69 -9.11 -18.45 -18.61
N GLY A 70 -10.15 -19.07 -18.02
CA GLY A 70 -10.08 -20.39 -17.40
C GLY A 70 -9.37 -20.42 -16.07
N TYR A 71 -9.43 -19.33 -15.32
CA TYR A 71 -8.94 -19.23 -13.96
C TYR A 71 -10.07 -19.52 -12.95
N ASP A 72 -9.71 -20.14 -11.83
CA ASP A 72 -10.61 -20.32 -10.71
C ASP A 72 -10.92 -18.97 -10.05
N ILE A 73 -9.86 -18.16 -9.89
CA ILE A 73 -9.92 -16.80 -9.30
C ILE A 73 -9.27 -15.79 -10.22
N VAL A 74 -9.95 -14.69 -10.48
CA VAL A 74 -9.37 -13.45 -11.01
C VAL A 74 -9.39 -12.39 -9.93
N GLN A 75 -8.23 -11.96 -9.46
CA GLN A 75 -8.07 -10.91 -8.46
C GLN A 75 -7.70 -9.60 -9.16
N ILE A 76 -8.64 -8.64 -9.23
CA ILE A 76 -8.39 -7.32 -9.84
C ILE A 76 -7.84 -6.33 -8.80
N ALA A 77 -6.86 -5.50 -9.19
CA ALA A 77 -6.15 -4.59 -8.26
C ALA A 77 -6.99 -3.38 -7.82
N SER A 78 -8.00 -3.01 -8.57
CA SER A 78 -8.95 -1.92 -8.28
C SER A 78 -10.07 -1.94 -9.32
N PRO A 79 -11.15 -1.18 -9.16
CA PRO A 79 -12.14 -1.01 -10.23
C PRO A 79 -11.54 -0.44 -11.53
N ILE A 80 -10.41 0.28 -11.44
CA ILE A 80 -9.64 0.78 -12.59
C ILE A 80 -8.29 0.03 -12.68
N PHE A 81 -8.33 -1.29 -12.85
CA PHE A 81 -7.15 -2.15 -12.89
C PHE A 81 -6.31 -2.06 -14.18
N LEU A 82 -6.77 -1.32 -15.20
CA LEU A 82 -6.07 -1.07 -16.46
C LEU A 82 -5.99 0.42 -16.76
N ARG A 83 -4.94 0.86 -17.47
CA ARG A 83 -4.74 2.26 -17.88
C ARG A 83 -5.62 2.65 -19.08
N LEU A 84 -6.92 2.39 -18.97
CA LEU A 84 -7.98 2.67 -19.95
C LEU A 84 -9.02 3.63 -19.38
N LYS A 85 -9.85 4.18 -20.25
CA LYS A 85 -11.06 4.90 -19.82
C LYS A 85 -12.02 3.92 -19.12
N PRO A 86 -12.80 4.34 -18.11
CA PRO A 86 -13.67 3.45 -17.32
C PRO A 86 -14.54 2.52 -18.14
N HIS A 87 -15.24 3.01 -19.16
CA HIS A 87 -16.10 2.20 -20.02
C HIS A 87 -15.36 1.10 -20.82
N ARG A 88 -14.04 1.23 -21.03
CA ARG A 88 -13.21 0.19 -21.66
C ARG A 88 -12.71 -0.81 -20.63
N VAL A 89 -12.41 -0.35 -19.41
CA VAL A 89 -12.10 -1.25 -18.28
C VAL A 89 -13.30 -2.15 -18.00
N ALA A 90 -14.53 -1.59 -17.98
CA ALA A 90 -15.76 -2.34 -17.81
C ALA A 90 -15.90 -3.49 -18.84
N LYS A 91 -15.60 -3.23 -20.13
CA LYS A 91 -15.64 -4.28 -21.16
C LYS A 91 -14.63 -5.40 -20.94
N VAL A 92 -13.44 -5.07 -20.45
CA VAL A 92 -12.44 -6.10 -20.09
C VAL A 92 -12.90 -6.87 -18.86
N PHE A 93 -13.44 -6.19 -17.86
CA PHE A 93 -14.02 -6.82 -16.68
C PHE A 93 -15.15 -7.80 -17.05
N ASP A 94 -16.10 -7.39 -17.89
CA ASP A 94 -17.20 -8.24 -18.34
C ASP A 94 -16.68 -9.49 -19.06
N TYR A 95 -15.62 -9.33 -19.87
CA TYR A 95 -14.95 -10.46 -20.50
C TYR A 95 -14.33 -11.41 -19.45
N LEU A 96 -13.60 -10.87 -18.47
CA LEU A 96 -13.00 -11.68 -17.40
C LEU A 96 -14.07 -12.40 -16.58
N LYS A 97 -15.17 -11.72 -16.23
CA LYS A 97 -16.28 -12.31 -15.48
C LYS A 97 -16.99 -13.44 -16.25
N ALA A 98 -17.10 -13.31 -17.58
CA ALA A 98 -17.75 -14.32 -18.43
C ALA A 98 -16.89 -15.58 -18.68
N HIS A 99 -15.55 -15.50 -18.50
CA HIS A 99 -14.64 -16.57 -18.89
C HIS A 99 -13.82 -17.15 -17.72
N ASN A 100 -14.13 -16.78 -16.49
CA ASN A 100 -13.48 -17.28 -15.28
C ASN A 100 -14.53 -17.59 -14.19
N SER A 101 -14.18 -18.37 -13.19
CA SER A 101 -15.15 -18.82 -12.18
C SER A 101 -15.54 -17.69 -11.22
N HIS A 102 -14.57 -17.03 -10.60
CA HIS A 102 -14.78 -15.94 -9.64
C HIS A 102 -13.93 -14.73 -9.97
N VAL A 103 -14.49 -13.53 -9.77
CA VAL A 103 -13.77 -12.26 -9.87
C VAL A 103 -13.86 -11.53 -8.54
N VAL A 104 -12.70 -11.30 -7.92
CA VAL A 104 -12.55 -10.69 -6.59
C VAL A 104 -11.78 -9.38 -6.73
N LEU A 105 -12.16 -8.38 -5.95
CA LEU A 105 -11.47 -7.09 -5.90
C LEU A 105 -10.42 -7.10 -4.79
N SER A 106 -9.21 -6.65 -5.09
CA SER A 106 -8.27 -6.18 -4.07
C SER A 106 -8.53 -4.70 -3.79
N ALA A 107 -8.88 -4.36 -2.56
CA ALA A 107 -8.94 -2.97 -2.14
C ALA A 107 -7.51 -2.50 -1.80
N LEU A 108 -6.82 -1.94 -2.81
CA LEU A 108 -5.38 -1.57 -2.77
C LEU A 108 -5.11 -0.09 -3.02
N ALA A 109 -6.09 0.64 -3.53
CA ALA A 109 -5.92 2.02 -3.97
C ALA A 109 -7.22 2.79 -3.76
N THR A 110 -7.14 4.10 -3.87
CA THR A 110 -8.31 4.97 -3.84
C THR A 110 -9.27 4.60 -4.96
N ASP A 111 -10.53 4.48 -4.60
CA ASP A 111 -11.68 4.34 -5.48
C ASP A 111 -12.90 5.07 -4.89
N VAL A 112 -14.08 4.90 -5.50
CA VAL A 112 -15.30 5.58 -5.04
C VAL A 112 -15.68 5.20 -3.62
N VAL A 113 -15.51 3.92 -3.22
CA VAL A 113 -15.90 3.44 -1.87
C VAL A 113 -14.98 4.05 -0.80
N TYR A 114 -13.68 3.98 -1.01
CA TYR A 114 -12.71 4.58 -0.08
C TYR A 114 -12.85 6.11 -0.05
N TYR A 115 -13.02 6.73 -1.23
CA TYR A 115 -13.23 8.18 -1.32
C TYR A 115 -14.46 8.63 -0.52
N ASP A 116 -15.58 7.91 -0.63
CA ASP A 116 -16.80 8.23 0.11
C ASP A 116 -16.61 8.06 1.63
N ALA A 117 -15.97 6.99 2.07
CA ALA A 117 -15.63 6.76 3.47
C ALA A 117 -14.70 7.84 4.05
N CYS A 118 -13.79 8.40 3.22
CA CYS A 118 -12.96 9.53 3.63
C CYS A 118 -13.73 10.84 3.83
N HIS A 119 -14.95 10.95 3.30
CA HIS A 119 -15.76 12.18 3.33
C HIS A 119 -17.09 12.05 4.10
N ASP A 120 -17.33 10.92 4.74
CA ASP A 120 -18.59 10.66 5.46
C ASP A 120 -18.64 11.28 6.87
N GLY A 121 -17.52 11.78 7.38
CA GLY A 121 -17.39 12.45 8.66
C GLY A 121 -17.41 11.53 9.90
N HIS A 122 -17.42 10.20 9.72
CA HIS A 122 -17.49 9.25 10.84
C HIS A 122 -16.61 8.02 10.73
N THR A 123 -16.24 7.56 9.52
CA THR A 123 -15.39 6.37 9.37
C THR A 123 -13.98 6.61 9.86
N PHE A 124 -13.41 7.78 9.59
CA PHE A 124 -12.04 8.13 9.95
C PHE A 124 -11.97 9.46 10.68
N ARG A 125 -11.16 9.54 11.75
CA ARG A 125 -10.85 10.81 12.45
C ARG A 125 -10.00 11.74 11.58
N TYR A 126 -9.19 11.17 10.70
CA TYR A 126 -8.40 11.85 9.67
C TYR A 126 -8.08 10.86 8.53
N ASN A 127 -7.74 11.38 7.40
CA ASN A 127 -7.35 10.59 6.21
C ASN A 127 -6.62 11.49 5.21
N ASP A 128 -6.37 10.99 4.01
CA ASP A 128 -5.71 11.74 2.93
C ASP A 128 -6.42 13.07 2.60
N TYR A 129 -7.75 13.12 2.77
CA TYR A 129 -8.60 14.25 2.34
C TYR A 129 -9.04 15.14 3.49
N MET A 130 -9.20 14.60 4.70
CA MET A 130 -9.79 15.30 5.83
C MET A 130 -8.95 15.16 7.10
N LEU A 131 -8.86 16.24 7.88
CA LEU A 131 -8.27 16.29 9.22
C LEU A 131 -9.35 16.72 10.20
N GLY A 132 -10.06 15.77 10.79
CA GLY A 132 -11.34 16.05 11.44
C GLY A 132 -12.34 16.57 10.41
N ASP A 133 -12.96 17.72 10.71
CA ASP A 133 -13.94 18.37 9.84
C ASP A 133 -13.30 19.28 8.77
N GLU A 134 -11.97 19.47 8.81
CA GLU A 134 -11.26 20.37 7.91
C GLU A 134 -10.59 19.61 6.75
N PRO A 135 -10.55 20.22 5.54
CA PRO A 135 -9.80 19.65 4.42
C PRO A 135 -8.31 19.51 4.75
N SER A 136 -7.72 18.38 4.40
CA SER A 136 -6.27 18.20 4.51
C SER A 136 -5.50 19.10 3.53
N PRO A 137 -4.21 19.37 3.74
CA PRO A 137 -3.38 20.11 2.80
C PRO A 137 -3.38 19.52 1.38
N TYR A 138 -3.61 18.22 1.27
CA TYR A 138 -3.65 17.53 -0.03
C TYR A 138 -4.78 18.03 -0.92
N VAL A 139 -5.97 18.26 -0.40
CA VAL A 139 -7.16 18.67 -1.20
C VAL A 139 -6.93 19.99 -1.93
N ASN A 140 -6.12 20.88 -1.35
CA ASN A 140 -5.79 22.18 -1.93
C ASN A 140 -4.46 22.19 -2.71
N SER A 141 -3.85 21.02 -2.94
CA SER A 141 -2.55 20.90 -3.58
C SER A 141 -2.64 20.73 -5.11
N ALA A 142 -1.58 21.12 -5.81
CA ALA A 142 -1.42 20.80 -7.23
C ALA A 142 -1.38 19.27 -7.48
N GLU A 143 -0.96 18.50 -6.50
CA GLU A 143 -0.91 17.04 -6.53
C GLU A 143 -2.33 16.45 -6.63
N TYR A 144 -3.28 16.95 -5.85
CA TYR A 144 -4.70 16.55 -5.92
C TYR A 144 -5.29 16.75 -7.32
N VAL A 145 -5.04 17.92 -7.90
CA VAL A 145 -5.49 18.26 -9.27
C VAL A 145 -4.83 17.36 -10.31
N ALA A 146 -3.50 17.17 -10.21
CA ALA A 146 -2.74 16.33 -11.14
C ALA A 146 -3.19 14.86 -11.10
N GLN A 147 -3.59 14.36 -9.93
CA GLN A 147 -4.11 13.02 -9.75
C GLN A 147 -5.62 12.90 -10.07
N GLN A 148 -6.26 14.00 -10.51
CA GLN A 148 -7.65 14.04 -10.93
C GLN A 148 -8.63 13.47 -9.88
N GLN A 149 -8.41 13.78 -8.61
CA GLN A 149 -9.17 13.21 -7.50
C GLN A 149 -10.66 13.55 -7.53
N ASP A 150 -11.04 14.70 -8.11
CA ASP A 150 -12.44 15.07 -8.33
C ASP A 150 -13.21 14.08 -9.24
N ASN A 151 -12.50 13.25 -10.01
CA ASN A 151 -13.16 12.24 -10.83
C ASN A 151 -13.97 11.23 -10.00
N TRP A 152 -13.59 10.97 -8.75
CA TRP A 152 -14.34 10.05 -7.89
C TRP A 152 -15.77 10.51 -7.60
N ARG A 153 -16.04 11.82 -7.69
CA ARG A 153 -17.38 12.42 -7.56
C ARG A 153 -18.19 12.35 -8.86
N GLN A 154 -17.54 12.17 -10.01
CA GLN A 154 -18.20 12.27 -11.31
C GLN A 154 -19.13 11.09 -11.59
N PRO A 155 -20.30 11.33 -12.20
CA PRO A 155 -21.28 10.28 -12.48
C PRO A 155 -20.72 9.11 -13.27
N PHE A 156 -19.84 9.37 -14.24
CA PHE A 156 -19.24 8.30 -15.06
C PHE A 156 -18.35 7.36 -14.24
N MET A 157 -17.65 7.87 -13.24
CA MET A 157 -16.78 7.06 -12.37
C MET A 157 -17.62 6.26 -11.38
N ARG A 158 -18.65 6.87 -10.81
CA ARG A 158 -19.60 6.18 -9.92
C ARG A 158 -20.33 5.05 -10.64
N GLN A 159 -20.87 5.32 -11.82
CA GLN A 159 -21.54 4.30 -12.65
C GLN A 159 -20.60 3.16 -12.99
N HIS A 160 -19.33 3.45 -13.33
CA HIS A 160 -18.33 2.41 -13.56
C HIS A 160 -18.06 1.59 -12.30
N SER A 161 -17.88 2.25 -11.17
CA SER A 161 -17.65 1.61 -9.89
C SER A 161 -18.81 0.69 -9.50
N ASP A 162 -20.03 1.17 -9.61
CA ASP A 162 -21.25 0.38 -9.33
C ASP A 162 -21.38 -0.84 -10.23
N HIS A 163 -21.02 -0.72 -11.52
CA HIS A 163 -21.01 -1.84 -12.46
C HIS A 163 -20.03 -2.93 -12.00
N ILE A 164 -18.78 -2.56 -11.69
CA ILE A 164 -17.77 -3.52 -11.24
C ILE A 164 -18.15 -4.14 -9.89
N LEU A 165 -18.46 -3.30 -8.91
CA LEU A 165 -18.75 -3.71 -7.53
C LEU A 165 -20.05 -4.52 -7.40
N GLY A 166 -21.01 -4.30 -8.31
CA GLY A 166 -22.24 -5.09 -8.36
C GLY A 166 -22.03 -6.51 -8.90
N ALA A 167 -20.93 -6.77 -9.61
CA ALA A 167 -20.67 -8.04 -10.28
C ALA A 167 -19.52 -8.87 -9.70
N ILE A 168 -18.71 -8.31 -8.77
CA ILE A 168 -17.65 -9.07 -8.09
C ILE A 168 -18.21 -10.04 -7.05
N ASP A 169 -17.48 -11.12 -6.81
CA ASP A 169 -17.84 -12.14 -5.83
C ASP A 169 -17.44 -11.77 -4.40
N GLY A 170 -16.41 -10.94 -4.24
CA GLY A 170 -15.97 -10.46 -2.95
C GLY A 170 -14.83 -9.43 -3.03
N VAL A 171 -14.37 -8.99 -1.86
CA VAL A 171 -13.33 -7.98 -1.71
C VAL A 171 -12.28 -8.47 -0.71
N VAL A 172 -11.00 -8.30 -1.03
CA VAL A 172 -9.90 -8.51 -0.07
C VAL A 172 -9.19 -7.20 0.17
N ALA A 173 -9.26 -6.70 1.39
CA ALA A 173 -8.62 -5.45 1.81
C ALA A 173 -7.19 -5.71 2.30
N CYS A 174 -6.24 -4.87 1.85
CA CYS A 174 -4.84 -4.97 2.26
C CYS A 174 -4.48 -4.06 3.45
N LEU A 175 -5.29 -3.04 3.74
CA LEU A 175 -5.14 -2.11 4.86
C LEU A 175 -6.44 -2.06 5.66
N TYR A 176 -6.34 -1.72 6.96
CA TYR A 176 -7.50 -1.53 7.81
C TYR A 176 -8.47 -0.48 7.23
N GLU A 177 -7.94 0.60 6.68
CA GLU A 177 -8.73 1.70 6.11
C GLU A 177 -9.61 1.21 4.95
N TYR A 178 -9.08 0.36 4.08
CA TYR A 178 -9.88 -0.24 3.02
C TYR A 178 -10.92 -1.23 3.56
N TYR A 179 -10.56 -2.03 4.58
CA TYR A 179 -11.53 -2.90 5.23
C TYR A 179 -12.68 -2.10 5.83
N ALA A 180 -12.38 -1.04 6.61
CA ALA A 180 -13.36 -0.18 7.24
C ALA A 180 -14.29 0.51 6.22
N ALA A 181 -13.75 0.91 5.06
CA ALA A 181 -14.53 1.54 4.00
C ALA A 181 -15.47 0.54 3.28
N TYR A 182 -15.02 -0.68 3.06
CA TYR A 182 -15.77 -1.66 2.27
C TYR A 182 -16.75 -2.51 3.09
N GLN A 183 -16.44 -2.79 4.34
CA GLN A 183 -17.23 -3.69 5.20
C GLN A 183 -18.70 -3.27 5.34
N PRO A 184 -19.06 -1.98 5.52
CA PRO A 184 -20.46 -1.56 5.63
C PRO A 184 -21.29 -1.88 4.36
N LYS A 185 -20.65 -1.90 3.19
CA LYS A 185 -21.32 -2.15 1.90
C LYS A 185 -21.37 -3.63 1.53
N PHE A 186 -20.37 -4.42 1.91
CA PHE A 186 -20.20 -5.79 1.43
C PHE A 186 -20.38 -6.86 2.50
N GLY A 187 -20.39 -6.48 3.80
CA GLY A 187 -20.58 -7.43 4.92
C GLY A 187 -19.57 -8.56 4.90
N ASP A 188 -20.05 -9.81 4.96
CA ASP A 188 -19.23 -11.03 4.99
C ASP A 188 -18.46 -11.30 3.68
N ARG A 189 -18.72 -10.54 2.62
CA ARG A 189 -17.97 -10.62 1.37
C ARG A 189 -16.69 -9.78 1.37
N VAL A 190 -16.29 -9.21 2.51
CA VAL A 190 -15.01 -8.51 2.69
C VAL A 190 -14.13 -9.30 3.63
N ALA A 191 -12.92 -9.60 3.19
CA ALA A 191 -11.86 -10.13 4.05
C ALA A 191 -10.71 -9.13 4.18
N TYR A 192 -9.98 -9.21 5.30
CA TYR A 192 -8.70 -8.52 5.49
C TYR A 192 -7.57 -9.53 5.35
N ALA A 193 -6.63 -9.25 4.46
CA ALA A 193 -5.46 -10.10 4.29
C ALA A 193 -4.14 -9.46 4.76
N GLY A 194 -4.02 -8.14 4.71
CA GLY A 194 -2.78 -7.42 4.93
C GLY A 194 -1.92 -7.29 3.65
N LEU A 195 -0.81 -6.58 3.75
CA LEU A 195 0.17 -6.42 2.68
C LEU A 195 1.20 -7.55 2.73
N PRO A 196 1.43 -8.30 1.64
CA PRO A 196 2.43 -9.37 1.61
C PRO A 196 3.84 -8.79 1.52
N ILE A 197 4.72 -9.20 2.42
CA ILE A 197 6.13 -8.85 2.44
C ILE A 197 6.94 -10.14 2.31
N ASP A 198 7.80 -10.23 1.32
CA ASP A 198 8.74 -11.36 1.16
C ASP A 198 9.87 -11.25 2.20
N THR A 199 9.54 -11.65 3.43
CA THR A 199 10.46 -11.60 4.56
C THR A 199 11.64 -12.55 4.41
N GLU A 200 11.56 -13.56 3.55
CA GLU A 200 12.65 -14.50 3.30
C GLU A 200 13.76 -13.88 2.45
N SER A 201 13.41 -13.06 1.46
CA SER A 201 14.37 -12.37 0.60
C SER A 201 14.98 -11.12 1.25
N LEU A 202 14.30 -10.53 2.25
CA LEU A 202 14.73 -9.33 2.94
C LEU A 202 15.67 -9.67 4.11
N THR A 203 16.95 -9.33 3.98
CA THR A 203 17.94 -9.57 5.01
C THR A 203 17.66 -8.71 6.25
N PHE A 204 17.35 -9.36 7.36
CA PHE A 204 17.27 -8.71 8.66
C PHE A 204 18.68 -8.30 9.14
N ARG A 205 18.83 -7.08 9.60
CA ARG A 205 20.08 -6.52 10.15
C ARG A 205 19.84 -6.06 11.57
N PRO A 206 19.97 -6.95 12.55
CA PRO A 206 19.82 -6.55 13.95
C PRO A 206 20.89 -5.51 14.33
N LEU A 207 20.47 -4.55 15.12
CA LEU A 207 21.42 -3.68 15.82
C LEU A 207 21.89 -4.42 17.08
N ASP A 208 23.20 -4.63 17.20
CA ASP A 208 23.78 -5.30 18.37
C ASP A 208 23.87 -4.37 19.58
N LYS A 209 24.03 -3.07 19.33
CA LYS A 209 24.13 -2.00 20.34
C LYS A 209 23.46 -0.72 19.85
N ALA A 210 23.24 0.21 20.77
CA ALA A 210 22.79 1.55 20.46
C ALA A 210 23.71 2.23 19.44
N PRO A 211 23.17 2.84 18.37
CA PRO A 211 23.99 3.58 17.43
C PRO A 211 24.54 4.87 18.07
N GLU A 212 25.74 5.25 17.71
CA GLU A 212 26.31 6.52 18.14
C GLU A 212 25.50 7.70 17.58
N LYS A 213 25.10 7.58 16.30
CA LYS A 213 24.19 8.50 15.62
C LYS A 213 22.99 7.77 15.08
N VAL A 214 21.81 8.32 15.32
CA VAL A 214 20.56 7.82 14.73
C VAL A 214 20.47 8.33 13.29
N ARG A 215 20.50 7.41 12.32
CA ARG A 215 20.26 7.74 10.91
C ARG A 215 18.79 7.66 10.61
N LEU A 216 18.21 8.83 10.32
CA LEU A 216 16.80 9.01 9.96
C LEU A 216 16.68 9.02 8.44
N PHE A 217 15.84 8.15 7.90
CA PHE A 217 15.60 8.02 6.46
C PHE A 217 14.21 8.52 6.10
N ILE A 218 14.11 9.26 5.00
CA ILE A 218 12.84 9.59 4.36
C ILE A 218 12.95 9.50 2.84
N GLY A 219 12.00 8.77 2.24
CA GLY A 219 11.87 8.66 0.79
C GLY A 219 10.72 9.51 0.26
N ILE A 220 11.02 10.41 -0.66
CA ILE A 220 10.08 11.36 -1.21
C ILE A 220 9.78 11.02 -2.67
N GLN A 221 8.50 10.83 -2.97
CA GLN A 221 7.95 10.85 -4.33
C GLN A 221 7.30 12.21 -4.54
N ARG A 222 7.84 13.03 -5.44
CA ARG A 222 7.40 14.42 -5.65
C ARG A 222 5.93 14.56 -6.02
N ASP A 223 5.39 13.56 -6.72
CA ASP A 223 3.99 13.50 -7.13
C ASP A 223 3.05 12.92 -6.07
N ARG A 224 3.57 12.61 -4.89
CA ARG A 224 2.83 12.03 -3.77
C ARG A 224 3.27 12.51 -2.38
N HIS A 225 4.02 13.61 -2.32
CA HIS A 225 4.60 14.03 -1.05
C HIS A 225 3.58 14.71 -0.13
N VAL A 226 2.57 15.40 -0.70
CA VAL A 226 1.53 16.06 0.10
C VAL A 226 0.52 15.04 0.61
N VAL A 227 0.05 14.10 -0.25
CA VAL A 227 -0.89 13.05 0.16
C VAL A 227 -0.33 12.12 1.23
N LYS A 228 0.99 11.92 1.25
CA LYS A 228 1.65 11.13 2.29
C LYS A 228 2.04 11.94 3.53
N GLY A 229 2.00 13.28 3.46
CA GLY A 229 2.50 14.16 4.51
C GLY A 229 4.01 14.10 4.70
N THR A 230 4.78 13.62 3.69
CA THR A 230 6.24 13.55 3.78
C THR A 230 6.91 14.92 3.81
N ASP A 231 6.24 15.98 3.35
CA ASP A 231 6.62 17.37 3.53
C ASP A 231 6.67 17.77 5.01
N ARG A 232 5.64 17.42 5.79
CA ARG A 232 5.57 17.67 7.23
C ARG A 232 6.55 16.79 8.00
N LEU A 233 6.66 15.51 7.64
CA LEU A 233 7.61 14.57 8.22
C LEU A 233 9.06 15.04 8.01
N LEU A 234 9.42 15.48 6.80
CA LEU A 234 10.75 16.03 6.49
C LEU A 234 11.05 17.30 7.28
N ALA A 235 10.07 18.20 7.40
CA ALA A 235 10.23 19.44 8.18
C ALA A 235 10.51 19.13 9.65
N ALA A 236 9.78 18.19 10.26
CA ALA A 236 10.02 17.74 11.62
C ALA A 236 11.39 17.05 11.77
N MET A 237 11.75 16.17 10.83
CA MET A 237 13.05 15.49 10.81
C MET A 237 14.23 16.49 10.80
N LYS A 238 14.12 17.58 10.02
CA LYS A 238 15.14 18.65 10.00
C LYS A 238 15.21 19.39 11.34
N ARG A 239 14.07 19.80 11.92
CA ARG A 239 14.04 20.47 13.24
C ARG A 239 14.66 19.61 14.34
N VAL A 240 14.40 18.31 14.32
CA VAL A 240 15.00 17.37 15.28
C VAL A 240 16.51 17.22 15.04
N HIS A 241 16.94 17.16 13.78
CA HIS A 241 18.37 17.16 13.47
C HIS A 241 19.08 18.44 13.94
N ASP A 242 18.49 19.60 13.72
CA ASP A 242 19.03 20.90 14.18
C ASP A 242 19.15 20.96 15.71
N ARG A 243 18.24 20.27 16.43
CA ARG A 243 18.29 20.14 17.89
C ARG A 243 19.35 19.16 18.38
N TYR A 244 19.60 18.08 17.61
CA TYR A 244 20.52 16.99 17.99
C TYR A 244 21.58 16.70 16.92
N PRO A 245 22.36 17.70 16.42
CA PRO A 245 23.25 17.53 15.26
C PRO A 245 24.39 16.54 15.52
N GLY A 246 24.81 16.38 16.80
CA GLY A 246 25.89 15.48 17.16
C GLY A 246 25.55 13.99 17.17
N ILE A 247 24.25 13.66 17.27
CA ILE A 247 23.76 12.29 17.45
C ILE A 247 22.71 11.87 16.42
N THR A 248 22.52 12.66 15.36
CA THR A 248 21.63 12.34 14.24
C THR A 248 22.33 12.46 12.89
N GLU A 249 21.87 11.70 11.93
CA GLU A 249 22.20 11.82 10.50
C GLU A 249 20.92 11.76 9.69
N LEU A 250 20.82 12.57 8.62
CA LEU A 250 19.66 12.56 7.72
C LEU A 250 20.01 11.90 6.39
N GLU A 251 19.17 10.96 5.98
CA GLU A 251 19.20 10.36 4.65
C GLU A 251 17.89 10.70 3.95
N VAL A 252 17.92 11.72 3.10
CA VAL A 252 16.78 12.19 2.31
C VAL A 252 16.98 11.76 0.87
N VAL A 253 16.06 10.97 0.35
CA VAL A 253 16.10 10.50 -1.04
C VAL A 253 14.85 10.90 -1.80
N GLU A 254 15.00 11.25 -3.07
CA GLU A 254 13.91 11.73 -3.93
C GLU A 254 13.90 11.00 -5.26
N ASN A 255 12.75 10.44 -5.64
CA ASN A 255 12.52 9.83 -6.96
C ASN A 255 13.63 8.88 -7.44
N LEU A 256 14.23 8.12 -6.53
CA LEU A 256 15.27 7.16 -6.88
C LEU A 256 14.68 5.90 -7.52
N PRO A 257 15.42 5.21 -8.40
CA PRO A 257 15.09 3.85 -8.81
C PRO A 257 14.99 2.92 -7.59
N TYR A 258 14.07 1.95 -7.64
CA TYR A 258 13.73 1.10 -6.49
C TYR A 258 14.96 0.41 -5.86
N ALA A 259 15.87 -0.12 -6.67
CA ALA A 259 17.08 -0.79 -6.18
C ALA A 259 18.02 0.16 -5.40
N GLU A 260 18.18 1.40 -5.87
CA GLU A 260 18.98 2.41 -5.19
C GLU A 260 18.29 2.90 -3.91
N TYR A 261 16.98 3.11 -3.99
CA TYR A 261 16.15 3.47 -2.85
C TYR A 261 16.29 2.47 -1.70
N THR A 262 16.09 1.18 -1.99
CA THR A 262 16.19 0.11 -0.97
C THR A 262 17.61 -0.05 -0.42
N ARG A 263 18.63 0.17 -1.25
CA ARG A 263 20.03 0.18 -0.80
C ARG A 263 20.31 1.29 0.21
N ARG A 264 19.84 2.52 -0.08
CA ARG A 264 20.02 3.68 0.81
C ARG A 264 19.24 3.53 2.12
N MET A 265 18.01 3.05 2.05
CA MET A 265 17.15 2.80 3.21
C MET A 265 17.79 1.81 4.18
N ARG A 266 18.40 0.73 3.65
CA ARG A 266 18.93 -0.40 4.43
C ARG A 266 20.00 -0.01 5.47
N ASP A 267 20.73 1.07 5.22
CA ASP A 267 21.82 1.52 6.12
C ASP A 267 21.31 2.51 7.19
N SER A 268 20.00 2.71 7.30
CA SER A 268 19.38 3.61 8.27
C SER A 268 18.81 2.85 9.48
N HIS A 269 18.42 3.60 10.53
CA HIS A 269 17.87 3.05 11.76
C HIS A 269 16.36 3.29 11.89
N VAL A 270 15.91 4.44 11.41
CA VAL A 270 14.51 4.88 11.48
C VAL A 270 14.06 5.32 10.10
N ILE A 271 12.87 4.88 9.69
CA ILE A 271 12.20 5.36 8.47
C ILE A 271 10.99 6.22 8.81
N LEU A 272 10.83 7.35 8.12
CA LEU A 272 9.62 8.15 8.12
C LEU A 272 8.86 7.84 6.82
N ASP A 273 7.61 7.32 6.91
CA ASP A 273 6.88 6.85 5.72
C ASP A 273 5.67 7.71 5.37
N GLN A 274 4.61 7.70 6.18
CA GLN A 274 3.38 8.45 5.89
C GLN A 274 2.66 8.89 7.16
N LEU A 275 1.94 10.04 7.04
CA LEU A 275 1.30 10.72 8.17
C LEU A 275 -0.21 10.49 8.22
N TYR A 276 -0.88 10.40 7.06
CA TYR A 276 -2.35 10.42 6.98
C TYR A 276 -2.95 9.01 6.89
N SER A 277 -2.40 8.04 7.59
CA SER A 277 -2.87 6.65 7.56
C SER A 277 -3.04 6.07 8.96
N TYR A 278 -3.92 5.08 9.07
CA TYR A 278 -4.14 4.28 10.28
C TYR A 278 -3.21 3.06 10.34
N THR A 279 -2.64 2.67 9.20
CA THR A 279 -1.81 1.47 9.06
C THR A 279 -0.47 1.79 8.39
N PRO A 280 0.59 1.02 8.70
CA PRO A 280 1.84 1.10 7.95
C PRO A 280 1.63 0.56 6.54
N ALA A 281 2.19 1.26 5.53
CA ALA A 281 2.14 0.80 4.16
C ALA A 281 3.37 -0.04 3.79
N THR A 282 3.41 -0.52 2.53
CA THR A 282 4.47 -1.42 2.01
C THR A 282 5.88 -0.94 2.32
N ASN A 283 6.12 0.37 2.21
CA ASN A 283 7.46 0.93 2.42
C ASN A 283 7.93 0.81 3.89
N ALA A 284 7.05 1.17 4.84
CA ALA A 284 7.31 0.98 6.27
C ALA A 284 7.53 -0.50 6.60
N LEU A 285 6.69 -1.39 6.09
CA LEU A 285 6.79 -2.83 6.35
C LEU A 285 8.06 -3.45 5.77
N ILE A 286 8.50 -3.04 4.57
CA ILE A 286 9.78 -3.46 3.98
C ILE A 286 10.96 -3.00 4.85
N ALA A 287 10.91 -1.77 5.36
CA ALA A 287 11.94 -1.24 6.26
C ALA A 287 11.97 -2.02 7.59
N MET A 288 10.81 -2.23 8.20
CA MET A 288 10.65 -3.00 9.43
C MET A 288 11.15 -4.44 9.28
N ALA A 289 10.89 -5.08 8.12
CA ALA A 289 11.41 -6.41 7.81
C ALA A 289 12.94 -6.46 7.78
N GLN A 290 13.60 -5.36 7.47
CA GLN A 290 15.06 -5.24 7.49
C GLN A 290 15.63 -4.79 8.84
N GLY A 291 14.77 -4.47 9.82
CA GLY A 291 15.16 -4.08 11.17
C GLY A 291 15.20 -2.58 11.40
N LEU A 292 14.53 -1.77 10.57
CA LEU A 292 14.34 -0.36 10.88
C LEU A 292 13.13 -0.15 11.79
N VAL A 293 13.15 0.94 12.55
CA VAL A 293 11.98 1.44 13.28
C VAL A 293 11.17 2.33 12.35
N ALA A 294 9.89 2.07 12.21
CA ALA A 294 9.01 2.89 11.37
C ALA A 294 8.31 3.99 12.19
N VAL A 295 8.36 5.21 11.67
CA VAL A 295 7.52 6.36 12.06
C VAL A 295 6.47 6.52 10.97
N SER A 296 5.23 6.14 11.27
CA SER A 296 4.13 6.06 10.30
C SER A 296 2.79 6.02 11.03
N GLY A 297 1.68 5.98 10.31
CA GLY A 297 0.40 5.63 10.90
C GLY A 297 0.39 4.21 11.46
N ALA A 298 -0.09 4.07 12.69
CA ALA A 298 -0.35 2.79 13.36
C ALA A 298 -1.31 3.05 14.54
N GLU A 299 -2.53 3.42 14.21
CA GLU A 299 -3.52 3.83 15.18
C GLU A 299 -3.98 2.64 16.08
N PRO A 300 -4.46 2.91 17.32
CA PRO A 300 -4.99 1.88 18.19
C PRO A 300 -6.03 0.99 17.51
N GLU A 301 -6.92 1.58 16.70
CA GLU A 301 -7.96 0.87 15.95
C GLU A 301 -7.38 -0.21 15.02
N TYR A 302 -6.23 0.05 14.39
CA TYR A 302 -5.55 -0.94 13.58
C TYR A 302 -5.03 -2.11 14.41
N TYR A 303 -4.36 -1.84 15.54
CA TYR A 303 -3.84 -2.89 16.41
C TYR A 303 -4.96 -3.74 17.02
N ASP A 304 -6.04 -3.11 17.44
CA ASP A 304 -7.22 -3.79 17.98
C ASP A 304 -7.88 -4.67 16.91
N PHE A 305 -7.98 -4.17 15.68
CA PHE A 305 -8.54 -4.89 14.54
C PHE A 305 -7.73 -6.16 14.19
N ILE A 306 -6.40 -6.10 14.18
CA ILE A 306 -5.55 -7.26 13.91
C ILE A 306 -5.30 -8.14 15.16
N GLY A 307 -5.84 -7.78 16.32
CA GLY A 307 -5.68 -8.50 17.59
C GLY A 307 -4.26 -8.44 18.15
N GLU A 308 -3.48 -7.38 17.83
CA GLU A 308 -2.12 -7.24 18.33
C GLU A 308 -2.09 -6.37 19.60
N THR A 309 -1.95 -7.04 20.74
CA THR A 309 -1.97 -6.37 22.06
C THR A 309 -0.59 -6.20 22.67
N VAL A 310 0.42 -6.95 22.22
CA VAL A 310 1.74 -7.05 22.86
C VAL A 310 2.82 -6.32 22.07
N ASN A 311 2.96 -6.62 20.79
CA ASN A 311 4.03 -6.09 19.94
C ASN A 311 3.55 -4.93 19.05
N LYS A 312 3.67 -3.70 19.54
CA LYS A 312 3.28 -2.46 18.84
C LYS A 312 4.53 -1.62 18.49
N PRO A 313 5.37 -2.06 17.53
CA PRO A 313 6.71 -1.50 17.33
C PRO A 313 6.73 -0.21 16.52
N ILE A 314 5.62 0.17 15.89
CA ILE A 314 5.55 1.33 15.01
C ILE A 314 5.36 2.57 15.88
N VAL A 315 6.17 3.59 15.64
CA VAL A 315 6.01 4.90 16.27
C VAL A 315 4.90 5.64 15.52
N ASN A 316 3.69 5.51 16.06
CA ASN A 316 2.50 6.17 15.49
C ASN A 316 2.63 7.68 15.59
N VAL A 317 2.37 8.40 14.48
CA VAL A 317 2.34 9.86 14.42
C VAL A 317 0.98 10.35 13.97
N SER A 318 0.44 11.34 14.68
CA SER A 318 -0.88 11.89 14.40
C SER A 318 -0.80 13.24 13.71
N PRO A 319 -1.54 13.45 12.60
CA PRO A 319 -1.62 14.76 11.97
C PRO A 319 -2.47 15.76 12.75
N LEU A 320 -3.27 15.29 13.71
CA LEU A 320 -4.19 16.11 14.51
C LEU A 320 -3.55 16.71 15.77
N VAL A 321 -2.36 16.23 16.16
CA VAL A 321 -1.68 16.69 17.37
C VAL A 321 -0.47 17.54 16.99
N GLU A 322 -0.52 18.81 17.38
CA GLU A 322 0.60 19.74 17.13
C GLU A 322 1.87 19.28 17.86
N GLY A 323 3.01 19.28 17.15
CA GLY A 323 4.31 18.89 17.70
C GLY A 323 4.49 17.39 17.91
N ASP A 324 3.50 16.53 17.60
CA ASP A 324 3.58 15.08 17.84
C ASP A 324 4.76 14.43 17.12
N ILE A 325 4.99 14.77 15.86
CA ILE A 325 6.11 14.22 15.06
C ILE A 325 7.44 14.61 15.70
N ASP A 326 7.62 15.89 16.06
CA ASP A 326 8.85 16.40 16.69
C ASP A 326 9.12 15.72 18.03
N ALA A 327 8.08 15.55 18.85
CA ALA A 327 8.19 14.91 20.16
C ALA A 327 8.62 13.44 20.03
N LYS A 328 7.99 12.69 19.14
CA LYS A 328 8.27 11.26 18.93
C LYS A 328 9.62 11.01 18.28
N LEU A 329 10.03 11.85 17.33
CA LEU A 329 11.38 11.78 16.75
C LEU A 329 12.45 12.15 17.78
N SER A 330 12.23 13.20 18.58
CA SER A 330 13.16 13.55 19.66
C SER A 330 13.31 12.42 20.66
N TRP A 331 12.18 11.81 21.06
CA TRP A 331 12.19 10.66 21.96
C TRP A 331 13.03 9.49 21.39
N LEU A 332 12.88 9.15 20.11
CA LEU A 332 13.69 8.09 19.45
C LEU A 332 15.18 8.40 19.47
N VAL A 333 15.56 9.66 19.29
CA VAL A 333 16.96 10.10 19.31
C VAL A 333 17.54 10.04 20.72
N GLU A 334 16.78 10.51 21.71
CA GLU A 334 17.17 10.51 23.13
C GLU A 334 17.26 9.08 23.70
N HIS A 335 16.35 8.17 23.25
CA HIS A 335 16.29 6.78 23.70
C HIS A 335 16.85 5.81 22.63
N ARG A 336 17.90 6.21 21.93
CA ARG A 336 18.52 5.37 20.89
C ARG A 336 19.08 4.04 21.39
N ASP A 337 19.25 3.89 22.69
CA ASP A 337 19.58 2.64 23.38
C ASP A 337 18.46 1.59 23.24
N GLN A 338 17.22 1.99 23.00
CA GLN A 338 16.08 1.09 22.76
C GLN A 338 15.96 0.64 21.29
N LEU A 339 16.61 1.32 20.34
CA LEU A 339 16.52 0.99 18.92
C LEU A 339 16.85 -0.48 18.59
N PRO A 340 17.84 -1.13 19.23
CA PRO A 340 18.11 -2.56 19.01
C PRO A 340 16.92 -3.46 19.35
N GLN A 341 16.20 -3.15 20.41
CA GLN A 341 14.99 -3.90 20.79
C GLN A 341 13.84 -3.60 19.85
N MET A 342 13.61 -2.31 19.52
CA MET A 342 12.57 -1.89 18.59
C MET A 342 12.77 -2.48 17.19
N ALA A 343 14.01 -2.58 16.71
CA ALA A 343 14.34 -3.19 15.42
C ALA A 343 13.94 -4.68 15.38
N ARG A 344 14.22 -5.42 16.45
CA ARG A 344 13.77 -6.82 16.58
C ARG A 344 12.26 -6.94 16.65
N ALA A 345 11.62 -6.05 17.40
CA ALA A 345 10.17 -5.99 17.51
C ALA A 345 9.50 -5.66 16.16
N SER A 346 10.09 -4.75 15.36
CA SER A 346 9.65 -4.43 13.99
C SER A 346 9.68 -5.66 13.08
N ARG A 347 10.80 -6.40 13.06
CA ARG A 347 10.93 -7.62 12.26
C ARG A 347 9.90 -8.66 12.67
N ALA A 348 9.78 -8.95 13.96
CA ALA A 348 8.83 -9.93 14.50
C ALA A 348 7.37 -9.57 14.17
N PHE A 349 7.02 -8.28 14.19
CA PHE A 349 5.70 -7.82 13.80
C PHE A 349 5.39 -8.14 12.32
N VAL A 350 6.32 -7.82 11.41
CA VAL A 350 6.12 -8.09 9.98
C VAL A 350 6.05 -9.59 9.71
N GLU A 351 6.89 -10.40 10.34
CA GLU A 351 6.84 -11.87 10.20
C GLU A 351 5.49 -12.45 10.66
N LYS A 352 4.95 -11.94 11.75
CA LYS A 352 3.68 -12.42 12.31
C LYS A 352 2.47 -12.00 11.46
N HIS A 353 2.43 -10.77 10.96
CA HIS A 353 1.23 -10.19 10.38
C HIS A 353 1.27 -10.03 8.85
N ASN A 354 2.46 -9.87 8.26
CA ASN A 354 2.66 -9.46 6.88
C ASN A 354 3.60 -10.36 6.07
N ALA A 355 4.18 -11.43 6.66
CA ALA A 355 4.94 -12.39 5.86
C ALA A 355 4.09 -12.89 4.68
N ALA A 356 4.69 -12.98 3.49
CA ALA A 356 3.97 -13.33 2.27
C ALA A 356 3.16 -14.63 2.43
N ALA A 357 3.70 -15.63 3.14
CA ALA A 357 3.01 -16.89 3.43
C ALA A 357 1.75 -16.69 4.30
N VAL A 358 1.83 -15.83 5.32
CA VAL A 358 0.68 -15.51 6.19
C VAL A 358 -0.43 -14.82 5.40
N VAL A 359 -0.05 -13.85 4.57
CA VAL A 359 -1.01 -13.12 3.74
C VAL A 359 -1.58 -14.03 2.66
N ALA A 360 -0.77 -14.83 1.99
CA ALA A 360 -1.23 -15.80 0.99
C ALA A 360 -2.24 -16.79 1.57
N GLN A 361 -2.02 -17.28 2.80
CA GLN A 361 -2.97 -18.18 3.46
C GLN A 361 -4.33 -17.50 3.69
N ARG A 362 -4.36 -16.22 4.12
CA ARG A 362 -5.62 -15.48 4.29
C ARG A 362 -6.37 -15.28 2.96
N TYR A 363 -5.65 -15.07 1.86
CA TYR A 363 -6.25 -15.05 0.53
C TYR A 363 -6.84 -16.41 0.15
N LEU A 364 -6.11 -17.50 0.38
CA LEU A 364 -6.58 -18.87 0.11
C LEU A 364 -7.82 -19.22 0.94
N ASP A 365 -7.83 -18.87 2.22
CA ASP A 365 -8.98 -19.11 3.12
C ASP A 365 -10.23 -18.38 2.58
N PHE A 366 -10.08 -17.12 2.17
CA PHE A 366 -11.18 -16.36 1.59
C PHE A 366 -11.67 -16.96 0.27
N TRP A 367 -10.76 -17.27 -0.67
CA TRP A 367 -11.14 -17.84 -1.96
C TRP A 367 -11.77 -19.24 -1.84
N ASN A 368 -11.30 -20.06 -0.91
CA ASN A 368 -11.91 -21.36 -0.62
C ASN A 368 -13.36 -21.23 -0.13
N GLY A 369 -13.69 -20.13 0.55
CA GLY A 369 -15.06 -19.83 0.96
C GLY A 369 -16.00 -19.39 -0.16
N LEU A 370 -15.46 -19.06 -1.35
CA LEU A 370 -16.24 -18.70 -2.54
C LEU A 370 -16.55 -19.90 -3.45
N MET A 371 -15.74 -20.96 -3.36
CA MET A 371 -15.86 -22.18 -4.16
C MET A 371 -16.79 -23.19 -3.52
#